data_1b798ff6d808ebe61d64fc1b1c8610f4
#
_entry.id   1b798ff6d808ebe61d64fc1b1c8610f4
#
_cell.length_a   1.000
_cell.length_b   1.000
_cell.length_c   1.000
_cell.angle_alpha   90.00
_cell.angle_beta   90.00
_cell.angle_gamma   90.00
#
_symmetry.space_group_name_H-M   'P 1'
#
loop_
_entity.id
_entity.type
_entity.pdbx_description
1 polymer ?
#
loop_
_entity_poly.entity_id
_entity_poly.type
_entity_poly.pdbx_seq_one_letter_code
_entity_poly.pdbx_strand_id
1 'polypeptide(L)'
;MGSWPGGSGRLWLLCLSAQLSSKDGAKDLGEPPATLPTVGTNLTDLQIGKKITIRELGGCMGPIWSSYYSDCCCVLYMIDAAKPTQISSSCIQLLSLLSAEQLASVPVLIIFNKIDLPCYMSLVEMKSLFRIQDIIACAKQPITVVETSARDGNGLSNVMQWFHSTTRCD
;
A
#
# COMPACT_ATOMS: atom_id res chain seq x y z
N MET A 1 -4.77 -9.31 14.38
CA MET A 1 -5.77 -8.49 13.65
C MET A 1 -5.19 -7.12 13.45
N GLY A 2 -4.58 -6.87 12.29
CA GLY A 2 -4.07 -5.57 11.94
C GLY A 2 -5.22 -4.64 11.60
N SER A 3 -5.78 -4.00 12.62
CA SER A 3 -6.66 -2.87 12.37
C SER A 3 -5.78 -1.76 11.78
N TRP A 4 -6.10 -1.27 10.61
CA TRP A 4 -5.58 -0.03 10.06
C TRP A 4 -6.18 1.11 10.88
N PRO A 5 -5.56 1.56 11.98
CA PRO A 5 -6.13 2.63 12.77
C PRO A 5 -5.81 3.95 12.10
N GLY A 6 -6.84 4.55 11.61
CA GLY A 6 -6.84 5.87 11.03
C GLY A 6 -6.61 5.87 9.53
N GLY A 7 -7.65 5.79 8.75
CA GLY A 7 -7.86 6.29 7.38
C GLY A 7 -6.72 6.30 6.35
N SER A 8 -5.58 5.65 6.63
CA SER A 8 -4.37 5.84 5.83
C SER A 8 -4.49 5.32 4.39
N GLY A 9 -5.22 4.23 4.17
CA GLY A 9 -5.45 3.71 2.82
C GLY A 9 -6.29 4.65 1.98
N ARG A 10 -7.41 5.11 2.53
CA ARG A 10 -8.33 6.01 1.83
C ARG A 10 -7.71 7.39 1.57
N LEU A 11 -7.00 7.95 2.54
CA LEU A 11 -6.28 9.20 2.36
C LEU A 11 -5.21 9.05 1.28
N TRP A 12 -4.46 7.96 1.31
CA TRP A 12 -3.43 7.68 0.33
C TRP A 12 -4.01 7.58 -1.09
N LEU A 13 -5.14 6.86 -1.28
CA LEU A 13 -5.83 6.77 -2.57
C LEU A 13 -6.36 8.12 -3.05
N LEU A 14 -6.91 8.94 -2.14
CA LEU A 14 -7.37 10.29 -2.47
C LEU A 14 -6.20 11.19 -2.88
N CYS A 15 -5.08 11.16 -2.16
CA CYS A 15 -3.88 11.91 -2.50
C CYS A 15 -3.27 11.44 -3.83
N LEU A 16 -3.22 10.13 -4.08
CA LEU A 16 -2.77 9.58 -5.35
C LEU A 16 -3.67 10.02 -6.51
N SER A 17 -5.00 9.99 -6.33
CA SER A 17 -5.94 10.43 -7.36
C SER A 17 -5.84 11.93 -7.64
N ALA A 18 -5.64 12.75 -6.60
CA ALA A 18 -5.44 14.20 -6.74
C ALA A 18 -4.14 14.51 -7.48
N GLN A 19 -3.06 13.79 -7.18
CA GLN A 19 -1.77 13.96 -7.87
C GLN A 19 -1.85 13.55 -9.35
N LEU A 20 -2.64 12.52 -9.67
CA LEU A 20 -2.92 12.12 -11.05
C LEU A 20 -3.72 13.14 -11.83
N SER A 21 -4.60 13.87 -11.17
CA SER A 21 -5.45 14.89 -11.77
C SER A 21 -4.74 16.23 -11.98
N SER A 22 -3.65 16.49 -11.24
CA SER A 22 -2.88 17.72 -11.35
C SER A 22 -1.84 17.60 -12.47
N LYS A 23 -2.00 18.38 -13.53
CA LYS A 23 -1.08 18.41 -14.68
C LYS A 23 0.31 18.99 -14.36
N ASP A 24 0.47 19.67 -13.23
CA ASP A 24 1.68 20.45 -12.88
C ASP A 24 2.48 19.92 -11.70
N GLY A 25 2.23 18.69 -11.25
CA GLY A 25 3.00 18.10 -10.13
C GLY A 25 2.94 18.95 -8.84
N ALA A 26 1.81 19.58 -8.58
CA ALA A 26 1.61 20.46 -7.44
C ALA A 26 1.93 19.73 -6.13
N LYS A 27 2.97 20.18 -5.44
CA LYS A 27 3.42 19.64 -4.15
C LYS A 27 2.47 19.96 -2.98
N ASP A 28 1.51 20.84 -3.19
CA ASP A 28 0.58 21.26 -2.15
C ASP A 28 -0.78 20.61 -2.37
N LEU A 29 -0.99 19.47 -1.71
CA LEU A 29 -2.25 18.74 -1.72
C LEU A 29 -3.30 19.34 -0.76
N GLY A 30 -2.98 20.47 -0.11
CA GLY A 30 -3.83 21.07 0.91
C GLY A 30 -3.90 20.27 2.22
N GLU A 31 -4.74 20.70 3.14
CA GLU A 31 -4.99 19.95 4.37
C GLU A 31 -5.74 18.63 4.03
N PRO A 32 -5.17 17.47 4.41
CA PRO A 32 -5.81 16.20 4.09
C PRO A 32 -7.15 16.08 4.82
N PRO A 33 -8.22 15.63 4.15
CA PRO A 33 -9.51 15.45 4.79
C PRO A 33 -9.40 14.41 5.91
N ALA A 34 -10.16 14.62 6.98
CA ALA A 34 -10.29 13.61 8.03
C ALA A 34 -10.85 12.31 7.45
N THR A 35 -10.12 11.22 7.59
CA THR A 35 -10.53 9.91 7.08
C THR A 35 -10.72 8.93 8.22
N LEU A 36 -11.78 8.10 8.10
CA LEU A 36 -12.03 6.98 9.01
C LEU A 36 -11.39 5.72 8.44
N PRO A 37 -11.02 4.75 9.32
CA PRO A 37 -10.61 3.43 8.86
C PRO A 37 -11.66 2.79 7.97
N THR A 38 -11.22 2.12 6.91
CA THR A 38 -12.14 1.43 6.00
C THR A 38 -12.73 0.20 6.70
N VAL A 39 -14.05 0.22 6.87
CA VAL A 39 -14.82 -0.93 7.34
C VAL A 39 -15.49 -1.55 6.10
N GLY A 40 -15.01 -2.72 5.69
CA GLY A 40 -15.49 -3.35 4.46
C GLY A 40 -14.58 -3.10 3.26
N THR A 41 -15.18 -2.92 2.09
CA THR A 41 -14.46 -2.72 0.83
C THR A 41 -14.84 -1.38 0.19
N ASN A 42 -13.89 -0.75 -0.49
CA ASN A 42 -14.12 0.45 -1.28
C ASN A 42 -13.51 0.28 -2.67
N LEU A 43 -14.16 0.79 -3.70
CA LEU A 43 -13.66 0.79 -5.08
C LEU A 43 -13.32 2.21 -5.49
N THR A 44 -12.12 2.40 -6.03
CA THR A 44 -11.66 3.68 -6.54
C THR A 44 -11.07 3.49 -7.93
N ASP A 45 -11.58 4.24 -8.90
CA ASP A 45 -11.04 4.25 -10.26
C ASP A 45 -9.96 5.30 -10.39
N LEU A 46 -8.79 4.90 -10.85
CA LEU A 46 -7.66 5.77 -11.17
C LEU A 46 -7.41 5.77 -12.67
N GLN A 47 -7.08 6.94 -13.22
CA GLN A 47 -6.69 7.10 -14.61
C GLN A 47 -5.16 7.22 -14.71
N ILE A 48 -4.48 6.10 -14.91
CA ILE A 48 -3.01 6.03 -15.05
C ILE A 48 -2.68 5.55 -16.47
N GLY A 49 -2.89 6.43 -17.47
CA GLY A 49 -2.86 6.01 -18.87
C GLY A 49 -4.04 5.11 -19.25
N LYS A 50 -4.18 3.98 -18.57
CA LYS A 50 -5.38 3.11 -18.57
C LYS A 50 -6.25 3.39 -17.34
N LYS A 51 -7.53 3.02 -17.40
CA LYS A 51 -8.39 3.00 -16.22
C LYS A 51 -8.02 1.79 -15.36
N ILE A 52 -7.66 2.04 -14.10
CA ILE A 52 -7.34 1.02 -13.11
C ILE A 52 -8.34 1.15 -11.96
N THR A 53 -9.02 0.06 -11.63
CA THR A 53 -9.91 0.01 -10.47
C THR A 53 -9.15 -0.57 -9.28
N ILE A 54 -8.97 0.21 -8.23
CA ILE A 54 -8.38 -0.23 -6.97
C ILE A 54 -9.48 -0.63 -6.01
N ARG A 55 -9.40 -1.86 -5.50
CA ARG A 55 -10.23 -2.33 -4.40
C ARG A 55 -9.46 -2.17 -3.10
N GLU A 56 -9.90 -1.26 -2.27
CA GLU A 56 -9.40 -1.13 -0.91
C GLU A 56 -10.11 -2.13 0.01
N LEU A 57 -9.34 -2.89 0.77
CA LEU A 57 -9.83 -3.81 1.78
C LEU A 57 -9.43 -3.30 3.16
N GLY A 58 -10.38 -3.22 4.07
CA GLY A 58 -10.12 -2.83 5.45
C GLY A 58 -9.23 -3.84 6.16
N GLY A 59 -8.35 -3.37 7.04
CA GLY A 59 -7.43 -4.24 7.79
C GLY A 59 -8.15 -5.22 8.74
N CYS A 60 -9.34 -4.88 9.21
CA CYS A 60 -10.18 -5.77 10.01
C CYS A 60 -10.76 -6.94 9.20
N MET A 61 -10.70 -6.89 7.87
CA MET A 61 -11.24 -7.91 6.97
C MET A 61 -10.21 -8.97 6.57
N GLY A 62 -9.06 -9.03 7.24
CA GLY A 62 -8.01 -10.02 6.96
C GLY A 62 -8.51 -11.44 6.71
N PRO A 63 -9.44 -11.99 7.53
CA PRO A 63 -9.98 -13.34 7.32
C PRO A 63 -10.70 -13.58 6.00
N ILE A 64 -11.19 -12.53 5.34
CA ILE A 64 -11.93 -12.64 4.07
C ILE A 64 -11.17 -12.07 2.87
N TRP A 65 -9.95 -11.59 3.03
CA TRP A 65 -9.14 -11.08 1.91
C TRP A 65 -8.96 -12.11 0.81
N SER A 66 -8.83 -13.39 1.16
CA SER A 66 -8.67 -14.49 0.21
C SER A 66 -9.80 -14.59 -0.81
N SER A 67 -11.00 -14.15 -0.46
CA SER A 67 -12.15 -14.13 -1.38
C SER A 67 -11.98 -13.17 -2.57
N TYR A 68 -11.00 -12.26 -2.51
CA TYR A 68 -10.73 -11.25 -3.53
C TYR A 68 -9.45 -11.50 -4.33
N TYR A 69 -8.73 -12.61 -4.08
CA TYR A 69 -7.43 -12.87 -4.71
C TYR A 69 -7.54 -13.29 -6.17
N SER A 70 -8.64 -13.97 -6.54
CA SER A 70 -8.80 -14.55 -7.89
C SER A 70 -8.81 -13.51 -9.02
N ASP A 71 -9.27 -12.28 -8.74
CA ASP A 71 -9.41 -11.22 -9.72
C ASP A 71 -8.32 -10.15 -9.57
N CYS A 72 -7.24 -10.46 -8.84
CA CYS A 72 -6.22 -9.52 -8.46
C CYS A 72 -5.07 -9.52 -9.50
N CYS A 73 -4.86 -8.38 -10.17
CA CYS A 73 -3.73 -8.20 -11.11
C CYS A 73 -2.45 -7.74 -10.39
N CYS A 74 -2.58 -7.05 -9.28
CA CYS A 74 -1.47 -6.60 -8.43
C CYS A 74 -1.96 -6.31 -7.01
N VAL A 75 -1.06 -6.37 -6.05
CA VAL A 75 -1.34 -6.10 -4.63
C VAL A 75 -0.57 -4.90 -4.16
N LEU A 76 -1.25 -3.99 -3.46
CA LEU A 76 -0.62 -2.92 -2.71
C LEU A 76 -0.80 -3.22 -1.21
N TYR A 77 0.30 -3.47 -0.54
CA TYR A 77 0.31 -3.75 0.89
C TYR A 77 0.85 -2.54 1.66
N MET A 78 -0.02 -1.87 2.40
CA MET A 78 0.33 -0.62 3.08
C MET A 78 0.63 -0.83 4.55
N ILE A 79 1.75 -0.26 5.02
CA ILE A 79 2.24 -0.30 6.39
C ILE A 79 2.29 1.12 6.93
N ASP A 80 1.75 1.34 8.12
CA ASP A 80 1.84 2.62 8.83
C ASP A 80 3.21 2.71 9.53
N ALA A 81 4.12 3.49 8.94
CA ALA A 81 5.47 3.67 9.47
C ALA A 81 5.53 4.50 10.76
N ALA A 82 4.45 5.18 11.12
CA ALA A 82 4.35 5.91 12.39
C ALA A 82 3.90 5.02 13.57
N LYS A 83 3.57 3.74 13.31
CA LYS A 83 3.06 2.82 14.33
C LYS A 83 3.86 1.53 14.44
N PRO A 84 5.08 1.57 15.00
CA PRO A 84 5.95 0.41 15.11
C PRO A 84 5.36 -0.73 15.96
N THR A 85 4.40 -0.46 16.84
CA THR A 85 3.69 -1.48 17.61
C THR A 85 2.87 -2.45 16.75
N GLN A 86 2.58 -2.08 15.50
CA GLN A 86 1.81 -2.90 14.56
C GLN A 86 2.68 -3.70 13.58
N ILE A 87 3.99 -3.56 13.64
CA ILE A 87 4.93 -4.22 12.72
C ILE A 87 4.75 -5.74 12.74
N SER A 88 4.71 -6.35 13.91
CA SER A 88 4.60 -7.81 14.02
C SER A 88 3.30 -8.34 13.42
N SER A 89 2.17 -7.71 13.72
CA SER A 89 0.88 -8.12 13.15
C SER A 89 0.82 -7.90 11.64
N SER A 90 1.37 -6.78 11.14
CA SER A 90 1.47 -6.51 9.71
C SER A 90 2.38 -7.51 9.01
N CYS A 91 3.49 -7.91 9.64
CA CYS A 91 4.38 -8.93 9.10
C CYS A 91 3.67 -10.28 8.93
N ILE A 92 2.95 -10.73 9.97
CA ILE A 92 2.19 -11.99 9.91
C ILE A 92 1.14 -11.96 8.80
N GLN A 93 0.41 -10.86 8.66
CA GLN A 93 -0.58 -10.70 7.61
C GLN A 93 0.04 -10.68 6.20
N LEU A 94 1.19 -10.01 6.04
CA LEU A 94 1.93 -10.00 4.78
C LEU A 94 2.38 -11.41 4.40
N LEU A 95 2.97 -12.16 5.34
CA LEU A 95 3.41 -13.53 5.10
C LEU A 95 2.23 -14.46 4.75
N SER A 96 1.10 -14.31 5.42
CA SER A 96 -0.13 -15.04 5.09
C SER A 96 -0.61 -14.73 3.66
N LEU A 97 -0.57 -13.46 3.25
CA LEU A 97 -0.93 -13.03 1.90
C LEU A 97 0.03 -13.62 0.85
N LEU A 98 1.34 -13.53 1.10
CA LEU A 98 2.37 -14.06 0.18
C LEU A 98 2.35 -15.60 0.07
N SER A 99 1.80 -16.29 1.05
CA SER A 99 1.65 -17.75 1.05
C SER A 99 0.46 -18.23 0.22
N ALA A 100 -0.42 -17.32 -0.22
CA ALA A 100 -1.61 -17.69 -1.00
C ALA A 100 -1.21 -18.07 -2.43
N GLU A 101 -1.62 -19.27 -2.86
CA GLU A 101 -1.31 -19.77 -4.21
C GLU A 101 -1.89 -18.91 -5.32
N GLN A 102 -3.07 -18.34 -5.11
CA GLN A 102 -3.74 -17.44 -6.05
C GLN A 102 -2.91 -16.20 -6.37
N LEU A 103 -2.02 -15.81 -5.45
CA LEU A 103 -1.16 -14.64 -5.59
C LEU A 103 0.28 -14.99 -5.98
N ALA A 104 0.61 -16.24 -6.28
CA ALA A 104 2.00 -16.69 -6.48
C ALA A 104 2.75 -15.95 -7.62
N SER A 105 2.05 -15.45 -8.62
CA SER A 105 2.62 -14.70 -9.75
C SER A 105 2.22 -13.22 -9.75
N VAL A 106 1.45 -12.78 -8.75
CA VAL A 106 0.88 -11.43 -8.71
C VAL A 106 1.93 -10.46 -8.15
N PRO A 107 2.27 -9.36 -8.85
CA PRO A 107 3.19 -8.35 -8.34
C PRO A 107 2.69 -7.69 -7.06
N VAL A 108 3.59 -7.53 -6.10
CA VAL A 108 3.28 -6.94 -4.79
C VAL A 108 4.10 -5.68 -4.56
N LEU A 109 3.43 -4.58 -4.25
CA LEU A 109 4.05 -3.34 -3.82
C LEU A 109 3.84 -3.18 -2.31
N ILE A 110 4.92 -3.21 -1.55
CA ILE A 110 4.92 -2.93 -0.12
C ILE A 110 5.20 -1.45 0.09
N ILE A 111 4.29 -0.75 0.76
CA ILE A 111 4.33 0.70 0.94
C ILE A 111 4.47 1.02 2.42
N PHE A 112 5.60 1.58 2.82
CA PHE A 112 5.77 2.21 4.13
C PHE A 112 5.27 3.65 4.05
N ASN A 113 4.06 3.89 4.55
CA ASN A 113 3.41 5.19 4.49
C ASN A 113 3.53 5.96 5.81
N LYS A 114 3.32 7.27 5.75
CA LYS A 114 3.43 8.22 6.86
C LYS A 114 4.86 8.44 7.36
N ILE A 115 5.82 8.45 6.43
CA ILE A 115 7.23 8.74 6.74
C ILE A 115 7.46 10.19 7.19
N ASP A 116 6.47 11.07 7.01
CA ASP A 116 6.42 12.45 7.49
C ASP A 116 6.21 12.55 9.01
N LEU A 117 5.64 11.53 9.63
CA LEU A 117 5.35 11.56 11.05
C LEU A 117 6.55 11.09 11.88
N PRO A 118 6.82 11.75 13.01
CA PRO A 118 7.90 11.34 13.90
C PRO A 118 7.62 9.94 14.48
N CYS A 119 8.64 9.10 14.46
CA CYS A 119 8.60 7.77 15.04
C CYS A 119 9.87 7.52 15.85
N TYR A 120 9.77 6.80 16.97
CA TYR A 120 10.92 6.43 17.78
C TYR A 120 11.79 5.35 17.12
N MET A 121 11.30 4.70 16.07
CA MET A 121 11.98 3.69 15.29
C MET A 121 12.26 4.22 13.89
N SER A 122 13.48 4.08 13.42
CA SER A 122 13.84 4.42 12.05
C SER A 122 13.25 3.45 11.03
N LEU A 123 13.08 3.91 9.80
CA LEU A 123 12.62 3.03 8.70
C LEU A 123 13.56 1.85 8.45
N VAL A 124 14.87 2.05 8.67
CA VAL A 124 15.87 0.98 8.53
C VAL A 124 15.63 -0.11 9.56
N GLU A 125 15.44 0.27 10.84
CA GLU A 125 15.12 -0.67 11.92
C GLU A 125 13.78 -1.38 11.67
N MET A 126 12.77 -0.63 11.22
CA MET A 126 11.45 -1.17 10.91
C MET A 126 11.52 -2.23 9.80
N LYS A 127 12.23 -1.94 8.70
CA LYS A 127 12.45 -2.89 7.59
C LYS A 127 13.27 -4.11 8.04
N SER A 128 14.21 -3.92 8.95
CA SER A 128 14.99 -5.00 9.54
C SER A 128 14.12 -5.92 10.39
N LEU A 129 13.25 -5.37 11.23
CA LEU A 129 12.28 -6.15 12.01
C LEU A 129 11.30 -6.92 11.13
N PHE A 130 10.88 -6.34 10.02
CA PHE A 130 10.08 -7.02 9.00
C PHE A 130 10.84 -8.12 8.27
N ARG A 131 12.20 -8.12 8.35
CA ARG A 131 13.06 -8.98 7.55
C ARG A 131 12.73 -8.87 6.05
N ILE A 132 12.52 -7.66 5.58
CA ILE A 132 12.05 -7.38 4.20
C ILE A 132 12.94 -8.04 3.15
N GLN A 133 14.27 -8.06 3.34
CA GLN A 133 15.20 -8.66 2.39
C GLN A 133 15.00 -10.18 2.28
N ASP A 134 14.76 -10.85 3.42
CA ASP A 134 14.50 -12.28 3.44
C ASP A 134 13.14 -12.60 2.79
N ILE A 135 12.13 -11.78 3.05
CA ILE A 135 10.82 -11.90 2.41
C ILE A 135 10.96 -11.80 0.90
N ILE A 136 11.68 -10.78 0.40
CA ILE A 136 11.91 -10.60 -1.05
C ILE A 136 12.67 -11.78 -1.64
N ALA A 137 13.69 -12.28 -0.94
CA ALA A 137 14.52 -13.40 -1.41
C ALA A 137 13.76 -14.74 -1.48
N CYS A 138 12.78 -14.93 -0.59
CA CYS A 138 12.01 -16.19 -0.48
C CYS A 138 10.67 -16.17 -1.20
N ALA A 139 10.14 -14.99 -1.51
CA ALA A 139 8.84 -14.85 -2.16
C ALA A 139 8.87 -15.34 -3.61
N LYS A 140 7.77 -15.95 -4.04
CA LYS A 140 7.54 -16.30 -5.45
C LYS A 140 7.12 -15.09 -6.29
N GLN A 141 6.49 -14.13 -5.65
CA GLN A 141 5.97 -12.91 -6.25
C GLN A 141 7.08 -11.88 -6.52
N PRO A 142 6.99 -11.10 -7.61
CA PRO A 142 7.79 -9.89 -7.75
C PRO A 142 7.40 -8.88 -6.66
N ILE A 143 8.33 -8.57 -5.76
CA ILE A 143 8.08 -7.62 -4.65
C ILE A 143 8.89 -6.35 -4.88
N THR A 144 8.21 -5.21 -4.81
CA THR A 144 8.82 -3.87 -4.77
C THR A 144 8.48 -3.20 -3.44
N VAL A 145 9.41 -2.44 -2.89
CA VAL A 145 9.22 -1.72 -1.63
C VAL A 145 9.40 -0.23 -1.87
N VAL A 146 8.44 0.57 -1.40
CA VAL A 146 8.49 2.03 -1.50
C VAL A 146 8.18 2.67 -0.16
N GLU A 147 8.70 3.87 0.04
CA GLU A 147 8.43 4.73 1.18
C GLU A 147 7.60 5.91 0.70
N THR A 148 6.54 6.24 1.41
CA THR A 148 5.64 7.32 1.01
C THR A 148 5.18 8.19 2.17
N SER A 149 4.90 9.44 1.86
CA SER A 149 4.02 10.28 2.65
C SER A 149 2.86 10.72 1.76
N ALA A 150 1.68 10.20 2.03
CA ALA A 150 0.48 10.62 1.32
C ALA A 150 0.18 12.11 1.57
N ARG A 151 0.54 12.61 2.75
CA ARG A 151 0.34 14.00 3.14
C ARG A 151 1.21 14.95 2.32
N ASP A 152 2.50 14.64 2.19
CA ASP A 152 3.47 15.53 1.56
C ASP A 152 3.68 15.21 0.06
N GLY A 153 3.06 14.12 -0.43
CA GLY A 153 3.24 13.64 -1.79
C GLY A 153 4.56 12.90 -2.04
N ASN A 154 5.41 12.75 -1.02
CA ASN A 154 6.70 12.08 -1.15
C ASN A 154 6.51 10.60 -1.52
N GLY A 155 7.30 10.11 -2.49
CA GLY A 155 7.28 8.73 -2.94
C GLY A 155 6.08 8.32 -3.80
N LEU A 156 5.06 9.16 -3.97
CA LEU A 156 3.89 8.83 -4.81
C LEU A 156 4.27 8.68 -6.30
N SER A 157 5.27 9.43 -6.77
CA SER A 157 5.82 9.27 -8.13
C SER A 157 6.39 7.86 -8.37
N ASN A 158 7.05 7.27 -7.37
CA ASN A 158 7.58 5.91 -7.46
C ASN A 158 6.46 4.87 -7.56
N VAL A 159 5.37 5.09 -6.84
CA VAL A 159 4.17 4.25 -6.94
C VAL A 159 3.55 4.34 -8.34
N MET A 160 3.47 5.55 -8.88
CA MET A 160 2.98 5.77 -10.25
C MET A 160 3.84 5.05 -11.29
N GLN A 161 5.15 5.18 -11.16
CA GLN A 161 6.10 4.50 -12.04
C GLN A 161 5.94 2.97 -11.94
N TRP A 162 5.74 2.46 -10.74
CA TRP A 162 5.48 1.03 -10.53
C TRP A 162 4.19 0.57 -11.23
N PHE A 163 3.08 1.33 -11.13
CA PHE A 163 1.87 1.03 -11.87
C PHE A 163 2.11 1.01 -13.37
N HIS A 164 2.80 2.01 -13.92
CA HIS A 164 3.12 2.05 -15.35
C HIS A 164 3.95 0.84 -15.83
N SER A 165 4.85 0.35 -15.00
CA SER A 165 5.66 -0.82 -15.35
C SER A 165 4.90 -2.13 -15.19
N THR A 166 4.01 -2.22 -14.22
CA THR A 166 3.31 -3.46 -13.84
C THR A 166 2.03 -3.68 -14.64
N THR A 167 1.29 -2.62 -14.97
CA THR A 167 0.01 -2.73 -15.69
C THR A 167 0.17 -2.78 -17.22
N ARG A 168 1.38 -2.93 -17.73
CA ARG A 168 1.65 -3.17 -19.17
C ARG A 168 1.36 -4.60 -19.63
N CYS A 169 1.02 -5.50 -18.72
CA CYS A 169 0.53 -6.81 -19.11
C CYS A 169 -0.90 -6.63 -19.66
N ASP A 170 -1.05 -6.94 -20.94
CA ASP A 170 -2.29 -6.89 -21.73
C ASP A 170 -3.35 -7.84 -21.20
#